data_f9adf057bdc84ff92eb7b0e4b433f1cb
#
_entry.id   f9adf057bdc84ff92eb7b0e4b433f1cb
#
_cell.length_a   1.000
_cell.length_b   1.000
_cell.length_c   1.000
_cell.angle_alpha   90.00
_cell.angle_beta   90.00
_cell.angle_gamma   90.00
#
_symmetry.space_group_name_H-M   'P 1'
#
loop_
_entity.id
_entity.type
_entity.pdbx_description
1 polymer ?
#
loop_
_entity_poly.entity_id
_entity_poly.type
_entity_poly.pdbx_seq_one_letter_code
_entity_poly.pdbx_strand_id
1 'polypeptide(L)'
;MPDGEHPNATAYRRTADAFRARDFKTLRTLVGEDVVWHVPGEHELAGDVRGIDALVVWLGAVGALGFWLTEHDVLGNDEHVVTLSQMGARRAGLDVETRVTSVFHYREGRQTERWFYPEDAAAWDAIFGG
;
A
#
# COMPACT_ATOMS: atom_id res chain seq x y z
N MET A 1 19.04 9.06 -8.72
CA MET A 1 18.36 7.82 -9.08
C MET A 1 19.38 6.70 -9.19
N PRO A 2 19.20 5.63 -8.50
CA PRO A 2 20.05 4.50 -8.81
C PRO A 2 19.77 4.06 -10.24
N ASP A 3 20.81 4.08 -11.06
CA ASP A 3 20.74 3.51 -12.40
C ASP A 3 20.34 2.05 -12.23
N GLY A 4 19.33 1.61 -12.95
CA GLY A 4 18.87 0.24 -12.89
C GLY A 4 17.65 0.00 -12.03
N GLU A 5 17.10 1.01 -11.35
CA GLU A 5 15.79 0.82 -10.76
C GLU A 5 14.77 0.68 -11.88
N HIS A 6 13.97 -0.39 -11.82
CA HIS A 6 12.96 -0.64 -12.86
C HIS A 6 11.89 0.47 -12.82
N PRO A 7 11.37 0.91 -13.98
CA PRO A 7 10.33 1.95 -14.02
C PRO A 7 9.10 1.66 -13.17
N ASN A 8 8.70 0.40 -13.01
CA ASN A 8 7.58 0.04 -12.15
C ASN A 8 7.91 0.25 -10.67
N ALA A 9 9.15 0.00 -10.24
CA ALA A 9 9.57 0.31 -8.88
C ALA A 9 9.53 1.83 -8.63
N THR A 10 9.99 2.62 -9.59
CA THR A 10 9.91 4.08 -9.52
C THR A 10 8.45 4.54 -9.47
N ALA A 11 7.57 3.95 -10.29
CA ALA A 11 6.15 4.27 -10.27
C ALA A 11 5.52 3.96 -8.91
N TYR A 12 5.89 2.84 -8.29
CA TYR A 12 5.43 2.53 -6.94
C TYR A 12 5.83 3.62 -5.95
N ARG A 13 7.10 4.05 -5.97
CA ARG A 13 7.57 5.10 -5.05
C ARG A 13 6.77 6.39 -5.21
N ARG A 14 6.43 6.75 -6.43
CA ARG A 14 5.56 7.92 -6.71
C ARG A 14 4.15 7.72 -6.14
N THR A 15 3.62 6.51 -6.21
CA THR A 15 2.32 6.17 -5.61
C THR A 15 2.35 6.32 -4.09
N ALA A 16 3.40 5.83 -3.45
CA ALA A 16 3.57 5.96 -2.00
C ALA A 16 3.72 7.43 -1.59
N ASP A 17 4.48 8.21 -2.33
CA ASP A 17 4.63 9.65 -2.08
C ASP A 17 3.31 10.40 -2.24
N ALA A 18 2.54 10.06 -3.26
CA ALA A 18 1.21 10.64 -3.48
C ALA A 18 0.27 10.34 -2.31
N PHE A 19 0.29 9.11 -1.81
CA PHE A 19 -0.48 8.76 -0.62
C PHE A 19 -0.08 9.60 0.61
N ARG A 20 1.23 9.71 0.87
CA ARG A 20 1.73 10.50 2.01
C ARG A 20 1.34 11.98 1.89
N ALA A 21 1.34 12.50 0.69
CA ALA A 21 0.96 13.90 0.42
C ALA A 21 -0.54 14.12 0.32
N ARG A 22 -1.35 13.06 0.42
CA ARG A 22 -2.80 13.11 0.17
C ARG A 22 -3.14 13.62 -1.23
N ASP A 23 -2.26 13.36 -2.18
CA ASP A 23 -2.42 13.75 -3.57
C ASP A 23 -3.13 12.63 -4.34
N PHE A 24 -4.43 12.52 -4.13
CA PHE A 24 -5.22 11.46 -4.76
C PHE A 24 -5.41 11.67 -6.25
N LYS A 25 -5.27 12.90 -6.73
CA LYS A 25 -5.31 13.18 -8.16
C LYS A 25 -4.13 12.53 -8.88
N THR A 26 -2.92 12.69 -8.35
CA THR A 26 -1.73 12.03 -8.89
C THR A 26 -1.83 10.51 -8.73
N LEU A 27 -2.30 10.03 -7.58
CA LEU A 27 -2.46 8.61 -7.34
C LEU A 27 -3.35 7.95 -8.40
N ARG A 28 -4.43 8.62 -8.80
CA ARG A 28 -5.33 8.11 -9.85
C ARG A 28 -4.64 7.93 -11.21
N THR A 29 -3.56 8.65 -11.48
CA THR A 29 -2.82 8.50 -12.74
C THR A 29 -1.84 7.32 -12.71
N LEU A 30 -1.49 6.85 -11.53
CA LEU A 30 -0.47 5.81 -11.31
C LEU A 30 -1.08 4.42 -11.09
N VAL A 31 -2.37 4.36 -10.83
CA VAL A 31 -3.08 3.13 -10.48
C VAL A 31 -4.18 2.89 -11.51
N GLY A 32 -4.38 1.63 -11.89
CA GLY A 32 -5.42 1.27 -12.85
C GLY A 32 -6.83 1.51 -12.31
N GLU A 33 -7.76 1.86 -13.19
CA GLU A 33 -9.16 2.09 -12.79
C GLU A 33 -9.79 0.88 -12.11
N ASP A 34 -9.45 -0.32 -12.56
CA ASP A 34 -10.01 -1.58 -12.06
C ASP A 34 -9.09 -2.27 -11.04
N VAL A 35 -8.25 -1.49 -10.37
CA VAL A 35 -7.32 -2.01 -9.38
C VAL A 35 -8.04 -2.83 -8.30
N VAL A 36 -7.38 -3.89 -7.83
CA VAL A 36 -7.88 -4.68 -6.72
C VAL A 36 -6.78 -4.83 -5.67
N TRP A 37 -7.08 -4.47 -4.44
CA TRP A 37 -6.21 -4.72 -3.29
C TRP A 37 -6.84 -5.79 -2.42
N HIS A 38 -6.09 -6.84 -2.13
CA HIS A 38 -6.50 -7.92 -1.24
C HIS A 38 -5.95 -7.64 0.15
N VAL A 39 -6.78 -7.08 1.01
CA VAL A 39 -6.38 -6.68 2.36
C VAL A 39 -6.72 -7.80 3.35
N PRO A 40 -5.71 -8.48 3.91
CA PRO A 40 -5.96 -9.59 4.83
C PRO A 40 -6.38 -9.11 6.20
N GLY A 41 -6.82 -10.05 7.03
CA GLY A 41 -7.08 -9.82 8.44
C GLY A 41 -8.54 -9.88 8.82
N GLU A 42 -8.79 -9.60 10.09
CA GLU A 42 -10.11 -9.66 10.71
C GLU A 42 -10.53 -8.29 11.24
N HIS A 43 -10.09 -7.21 10.59
CA HIS A 43 -10.42 -5.83 10.93
C HIS A 43 -11.48 -5.28 9.96
N GLU A 44 -12.04 -4.12 10.30
CA GLU A 44 -13.13 -3.52 9.52
C GLU A 44 -12.73 -3.14 8.10
N LEU A 45 -11.45 -2.88 7.87
CA LEU A 45 -10.95 -2.47 6.55
C LEU A 45 -10.41 -3.64 5.74
N ALA A 46 -10.55 -4.88 6.21
CA ALA A 46 -10.12 -6.09 5.50
C ALA A 46 -11.06 -6.42 4.35
N GLY A 47 -10.55 -7.24 3.43
CA GLY A 47 -11.30 -7.70 2.27
C GLY A 47 -10.78 -7.10 0.99
N ASP A 48 -11.45 -7.40 -0.12
CA ASP A 48 -11.04 -6.89 -1.42
C ASP A 48 -11.55 -5.46 -1.62
N VAL A 49 -10.61 -4.57 -1.92
CA VAL A 49 -10.92 -3.19 -2.31
C VAL A 49 -10.86 -3.15 -3.83
N ARG A 50 -11.99 -2.95 -4.49
CA ARG A 50 -12.11 -3.04 -5.94
C ARG A 50 -12.39 -1.68 -6.57
N GLY A 51 -11.51 -1.27 -7.48
CA GLY A 51 -11.62 -0.03 -8.22
C GLY A 51 -10.97 1.15 -7.54
N ILE A 52 -10.58 2.12 -8.34
CA ILE A 52 -9.82 3.28 -7.87
C ILE A 52 -10.64 4.15 -6.90
N ASP A 53 -11.93 4.27 -7.10
CA ASP A 53 -12.76 5.10 -6.22
C ASP A 53 -12.86 4.49 -4.82
N ALA A 54 -13.06 3.17 -4.74
CA ALA A 54 -13.06 2.46 -3.46
C ALA A 54 -11.68 2.53 -2.80
N LEU A 55 -10.62 2.42 -3.59
CA LEU A 55 -9.26 2.52 -3.06
C LEU A 55 -8.98 3.89 -2.46
N VAL A 56 -9.39 4.97 -3.09
CA VAL A 56 -9.21 6.32 -2.57
C VAL A 56 -9.95 6.49 -1.24
N VAL A 57 -11.17 5.99 -1.14
CA VAL A 57 -11.94 6.00 0.13
C VAL A 57 -11.21 5.20 1.21
N TRP A 58 -10.73 4.01 0.86
CA TRP A 58 -9.98 3.14 1.79
C TRP A 58 -8.71 3.82 2.29
N LEU A 59 -7.94 4.42 1.38
CA LEU A 59 -6.70 5.13 1.74
C LEU A 59 -6.98 6.32 2.65
N GLY A 60 -8.08 7.03 2.42
CA GLY A 60 -8.51 8.10 3.31
C GLY A 60 -8.82 7.61 4.72
N ALA A 61 -9.51 6.49 4.83
CA ALA A 61 -9.80 5.88 6.13
C ALA A 61 -8.53 5.44 6.84
N VAL A 62 -7.61 4.79 6.13
CA VAL A 62 -6.32 4.36 6.68
C VAL A 62 -5.50 5.55 7.16
N GLY A 63 -5.46 6.61 6.36
CA GLY A 63 -4.73 7.82 6.73
C GLY A 63 -5.22 8.46 8.03
N ALA A 64 -6.51 8.30 8.35
CA ALA A 64 -7.10 8.85 9.58
C ALA A 64 -6.72 8.05 10.84
N LEU A 65 -6.08 6.90 10.68
CA LEU A 65 -5.74 6.01 11.81
C LEU A 65 -4.35 6.27 12.42
N GLY A 66 -3.67 7.34 12.00
CA GLY A 66 -2.29 7.55 12.40
C GLY A 66 -1.32 6.58 11.72
N PHE A 67 -1.72 6.07 10.56
CA PHE A 67 -0.96 5.10 9.80
C PHE A 67 0.35 5.69 9.29
N TRP A 68 1.41 4.90 9.34
CA TRP A 68 2.69 5.25 8.74
C TRP A 68 3.28 4.05 8.02
N LEU A 69 4.16 4.33 7.08
CA LEU A 69 4.77 3.35 6.21
C LEU A 69 6.18 3.79 5.85
N THR A 70 7.13 2.86 5.97
CA THR A 70 8.50 3.05 5.52
C THR A 70 8.88 1.89 4.61
N GLU A 71 9.30 2.17 3.39
CA GLU A 71 9.85 1.15 2.51
C GLU A 71 11.31 0.88 2.88
N HIS A 72 11.62 -0.37 3.18
CA HIS A 72 13.00 -0.83 3.34
C HIS A 72 13.62 -1.11 1.97
N ASP A 73 12.87 -1.71 1.06
CA ASP A 73 13.33 -1.98 -0.29
C ASP A 73 12.14 -2.07 -1.25
N VAL A 74 12.37 -1.72 -2.50
CA VAL A 74 11.39 -1.81 -3.56
C VAL A 74 12.06 -2.45 -4.77
N LEU A 75 11.50 -3.58 -5.22
CA LEU A 75 12.04 -4.37 -6.34
C LEU A 75 10.99 -4.44 -7.44
N GLY A 76 11.41 -4.31 -8.67
CA GLY A 76 10.45 -4.35 -9.78
C GLY A 76 10.97 -5.03 -11.02
N ASN A 77 10.03 -5.53 -11.80
CA ASN A 77 10.25 -6.01 -13.17
C ASN A 77 9.06 -5.58 -14.03
N ASP A 78 8.97 -6.09 -15.25
CA ASP A 78 7.94 -5.67 -16.19
C ASP A 78 6.51 -5.95 -15.72
N GLU A 79 6.32 -6.94 -14.85
CA GLU A 79 4.99 -7.40 -14.43
C GLU A 79 4.73 -7.20 -12.94
N HIS A 80 5.77 -7.09 -12.12
CA HIS A 80 5.63 -7.10 -10.67
C HIS A 80 6.44 -6.02 -9.99
N VAL A 81 5.93 -5.58 -8.84
CA VAL A 81 6.73 -4.88 -7.84
C VAL A 81 6.57 -5.64 -6.53
N VAL A 82 7.67 -5.78 -5.79
CA VAL A 82 7.66 -6.33 -4.43
C VAL A 82 8.23 -5.26 -3.50
N THR A 83 7.53 -5.00 -2.41
CA THR A 83 8.00 -4.08 -1.39
C THR A 83 8.28 -4.80 -0.09
N LEU A 84 9.41 -4.44 0.54
CA LEU A 84 9.75 -4.85 1.89
C LEU A 84 9.57 -3.62 2.76
N SER A 85 8.55 -3.62 3.60
CA SER A 85 8.10 -2.42 4.31
C SER A 85 7.97 -2.66 5.80
N GLN A 86 7.97 -1.56 6.53
CA GLN A 86 7.49 -1.49 7.91
C GLN A 86 6.21 -0.66 7.87
N MET A 87 5.16 -1.14 8.48
CA MET A 87 3.89 -0.42 8.59
C MET A 87 3.44 -0.38 10.03
N GLY A 88 2.82 0.70 10.43
CA GLY A 88 2.33 0.85 11.78
C GLY A 88 1.27 1.91 11.91
N ALA A 89 0.81 2.09 13.13
CA ALA A 89 -0.12 3.15 13.48
C ALA A 89 0.21 3.70 14.87
N ARG A 90 0.08 5.01 14.99
CA ARG A 90 0.20 5.72 16.25
C ARG A 90 -1.02 6.59 16.43
N ARG A 91 -1.78 6.31 17.48
CA ARG A 91 -2.94 7.10 17.88
C ARG A 91 -3.16 6.89 19.37
N ALA A 92 -4.10 7.59 19.96
CA ALA A 92 -4.31 7.55 21.41
C ALA A 92 -4.41 6.11 21.92
N GLY A 93 -3.49 5.73 22.81
CA GLY A 93 -3.46 4.40 23.41
C GLY A 93 -2.90 3.28 22.53
N LEU A 94 -2.39 3.62 21.33
CA LEU A 94 -1.90 2.61 20.40
C LEU A 94 -0.58 3.04 19.76
N ASP A 95 0.40 2.14 19.80
CA ASP A 95 1.63 2.27 19.04
C ASP A 95 2.04 0.86 18.63
N VAL A 96 1.77 0.50 17.38
CA VAL A 96 1.94 -0.85 16.87
C VAL A 96 2.58 -0.82 15.51
N GLU A 97 3.39 -1.84 15.21
CA GLU A 97 4.03 -1.98 13.90
C GLU A 97 4.30 -3.43 13.57
N THR A 98 4.44 -3.71 12.28
CA THR A 98 4.83 -5.01 11.76
C THR A 98 5.56 -4.84 10.43
N ARG A 99 6.40 -5.82 10.10
CA ARG A 99 6.93 -5.91 8.75
C ARG A 99 5.83 -6.41 7.81
N VAL A 100 5.84 -5.87 6.60
CA VAL A 100 4.86 -6.26 5.57
C VAL A 100 5.58 -6.40 4.25
N THR A 101 5.45 -7.56 3.62
CA THR A 101 5.83 -7.75 2.23
C THR A 101 4.57 -7.54 1.39
N SER A 102 4.66 -6.74 0.35
CA SER A 102 3.57 -6.59 -0.60
C SER A 102 4.02 -7.04 -1.98
N VAL A 103 3.12 -7.66 -2.70
CA VAL A 103 3.32 -8.04 -4.10
C VAL A 103 2.29 -7.32 -4.93
N PHE A 104 2.75 -6.67 -6.00
CA PHE A 104 1.89 -5.91 -6.90
C PHE A 104 2.02 -6.45 -8.31
N HIS A 105 0.90 -6.48 -9.04
CA HIS A 105 0.93 -6.58 -10.50
C HIS A 105 0.93 -5.18 -11.10
N TYR A 106 1.78 -5.01 -12.11
CA TYR A 106 1.85 -3.80 -12.93
C TYR A 106 1.58 -4.16 -14.37
N ARG A 107 0.85 -3.30 -15.05
CA ARG A 107 0.56 -3.43 -16.47
C ARG A 107 0.64 -2.05 -17.11
N GLU A 108 1.49 -1.93 -18.12
CA GLU A 108 1.70 -0.65 -18.82
C GLU A 108 2.04 0.50 -17.86
N GLY A 109 2.87 0.19 -16.87
CA GLY A 109 3.35 1.18 -15.90
C GLY A 109 2.36 1.56 -14.81
N ARG A 110 1.20 0.87 -14.72
CA ARG A 110 0.17 1.16 -13.73
C ARG A 110 -0.09 -0.04 -12.85
N GLN A 111 -0.32 0.22 -11.58
CA GLN A 111 -0.64 -0.81 -10.60
C GLN A 111 -2.05 -1.35 -10.85
N THR A 112 -2.19 -2.68 -10.94
CA THR A 112 -3.49 -3.32 -11.20
C THR A 112 -3.97 -4.20 -10.06
N GLU A 113 -3.05 -4.71 -9.24
CA GLU A 113 -3.43 -5.61 -8.14
C GLU A 113 -2.37 -5.60 -7.05
N ARG A 114 -2.79 -5.82 -5.80
CA ARG A 114 -1.88 -5.88 -4.66
C ARG A 114 -2.30 -6.93 -3.66
N TRP A 115 -1.31 -7.67 -3.14
CA TRP A 115 -1.43 -8.58 -2.00
C TRP A 115 -0.52 -8.09 -0.88
N PHE A 116 -0.96 -8.25 0.36
CA PHE A 116 -0.19 -7.92 1.56
C PHE A 116 0.12 -9.19 2.34
N TYR A 117 1.35 -9.29 2.84
CA TYR A 117 1.81 -10.42 3.66
C TYR A 117 2.44 -9.89 4.94
N PRO A 118 1.63 -9.56 5.96
CA PRO A 118 2.17 -9.09 7.23
C PRO A 118 2.85 -10.23 7.99
N GLU A 119 3.95 -9.90 8.66
CA GLU A 119 4.69 -10.87 9.48
C GLU A 119 3.92 -11.20 10.77
N ASP A 120 3.26 -10.20 11.38
CA ASP A 120 2.50 -10.33 12.61
C ASP A 120 1.04 -10.00 12.34
N ALA A 121 0.20 -11.03 12.29
CA ALA A 121 -1.22 -10.87 11.97
C ALA A 121 -1.98 -10.06 13.03
N ALA A 122 -1.65 -10.23 14.31
CA ALA A 122 -2.32 -9.48 15.38
C ALA A 122 -1.95 -8.00 15.33
N ALA A 123 -0.67 -7.69 15.08
CA ALA A 123 -0.24 -6.31 14.91
C ALA A 123 -0.90 -5.67 13.68
N TRP A 124 -0.98 -6.42 12.58
CA TRP A 124 -1.67 -5.96 11.37
C TRP A 124 -3.11 -5.56 11.66
N ASP A 125 -3.88 -6.43 12.32
CA ASP A 125 -5.26 -6.13 12.66
C ASP A 125 -5.37 -4.91 13.58
N ALA A 126 -4.47 -4.79 14.56
CA ALA A 126 -4.46 -3.65 15.47
C ALA A 126 -4.22 -2.32 14.76
N ILE A 127 -3.39 -2.30 13.72
CA ILE A 127 -3.16 -1.09 12.90
C ILE A 127 -4.49 -0.52 12.40
N PHE A 128 -5.39 -1.39 11.94
CA PHE A 128 -6.64 -1.00 11.30
C PHE A 128 -7.85 -0.99 12.24
N GLY A 129 -7.65 -1.24 13.53
CA GLY A 129 -8.71 -1.13 14.53
C GLY A 129 -9.45 -2.42 14.80
N GLY A 130 -8.86 -3.54 14.41
CA GLY A 130 -9.43 -4.86 14.66
C GLY A 130 -9.27 -5.35 16.09
#